data_2b4793dce0b7a49c9ed2a6470dc8a29c
#
_entry.id   2b4793dce0b7a49c9ed2a6470dc8a29c
#
_cell.length_a   1.000
_cell.length_b   1.000
_cell.length_c   1.000
_cell.angle_alpha   90.00
_cell.angle_beta   90.00
_cell.angle_gamma   90.00
#
_symmetry.space_group_name_H-M   'P 1'
#
loop_
_entity.id
_entity.type
_entity.pdbx_description
1 polymer ?
#
loop_
_entity_poly.entity_id
_entity_poly.type
_entity_poly.pdbx_seq_one_letter_code
_entity_poly.pdbx_strand_id
1 'polypeptide(L)'
;VAKYLVMAVLLAAGSLSCLAQESKEYAACNQKAVAQPDLNACAREEAARVDAELNQVYAQLLKAAKDDPDAVAKIKAAEKAWVVYRDAYLEAMYPAKDKQAEYGSEYLMEVSLLTAKLTRRQIEALKGLLQQYSS
;
A
#
# COMPACT_ATOMS: atom_id res chain seq x y z
N VAL A 1 15.02 -34.34 -49.20
CA VAL A 1 15.77 -33.90 -48.02
C VAL A 1 15.10 -32.61 -47.50
N ALA A 2 14.20 -32.73 -46.52
CA ALA A 2 13.48 -31.62 -45.93
C ALA A 2 14.22 -31.11 -44.70
N LYS A 3 14.68 -29.85 -44.75
CA LYS A 3 15.26 -29.16 -43.63
C LYS A 3 14.13 -28.56 -42.78
N TYR A 4 13.87 -29.10 -41.57
CA TYR A 4 12.99 -28.50 -40.60
C TYR A 4 13.75 -27.42 -39.85
N LEU A 5 13.35 -26.16 -40.07
CA LEU A 5 13.81 -25.00 -39.35
C LEU A 5 12.96 -24.89 -38.05
N VAL A 6 13.52 -25.30 -36.94
CA VAL A 6 12.89 -25.11 -35.61
C VAL A 6 13.11 -23.68 -35.18
N MET A 7 12.08 -22.87 -35.27
CA MET A 7 12.05 -21.49 -34.77
C MET A 7 11.73 -21.53 -33.28
N ALA A 8 12.75 -21.39 -32.45
CA ALA A 8 12.59 -21.27 -30.98
C ALA A 8 12.06 -19.88 -30.66
N VAL A 9 10.76 -19.80 -30.30
CA VAL A 9 10.14 -18.59 -29.77
C VAL A 9 10.51 -18.53 -28.30
N LEU A 10 11.47 -17.66 -27.96
CA LEU A 10 11.77 -17.27 -26.57
C LEU A 10 10.65 -16.39 -26.05
N LEU A 11 9.69 -17.00 -25.33
CA LEU A 11 8.73 -16.29 -24.50
C LEU A 11 9.48 -15.72 -23.27
N ALA A 12 9.90 -14.48 -23.36
CA ALA A 12 10.33 -13.71 -22.21
C ALA A 12 9.08 -13.42 -21.36
N ALA A 13 8.79 -14.31 -20.40
CA ALA A 13 7.83 -14.07 -19.35
C ALA A 13 8.42 -13.00 -18.42
N GLY A 14 8.16 -11.73 -18.73
CA GLY A 14 8.38 -10.61 -17.83
C GLY A 14 7.44 -10.77 -16.65
N SER A 15 7.93 -11.35 -15.56
CA SER A 15 7.25 -11.34 -14.27
C SER A 15 7.17 -9.89 -13.81
N LEU A 16 6.03 -9.22 -14.05
CA LEU A 16 5.68 -7.99 -13.34
C LEU A 16 5.49 -8.37 -11.88
N SER A 17 6.57 -8.36 -11.12
CA SER A 17 6.49 -8.33 -9.67
C SER A 17 5.86 -7.00 -9.28
N CYS A 18 4.54 -6.99 -9.09
CA CYS A 18 3.83 -5.90 -8.44
C CYS A 18 4.14 -5.97 -6.93
N LEU A 19 5.42 -5.85 -6.60
CA LEU A 19 5.86 -5.53 -5.26
C LEU A 19 5.47 -4.08 -5.03
N ALA A 20 4.73 -3.81 -3.97
CA ALA A 20 4.46 -2.47 -3.52
C ALA A 20 5.80 -1.77 -3.29
N GLN A 21 6.24 -1.02 -4.30
CA GLN A 21 7.58 -0.44 -4.35
C GLN A 21 7.61 0.74 -3.38
N GLU A 22 8.56 0.72 -2.46
CA GLU A 22 8.85 1.83 -1.57
C GLU A 22 9.15 3.10 -2.38
N SER A 23 8.81 4.26 -1.83
CA SER A 23 9.03 5.52 -2.53
C SER A 23 10.52 5.86 -2.65
N LYS A 24 10.86 6.70 -3.63
CA LYS A 24 12.22 7.25 -3.78
C LYS A 24 12.62 8.08 -2.56
N GLU A 25 11.65 8.76 -1.96
CA GLU A 25 11.81 9.56 -0.75
C GLU A 25 12.19 8.68 0.44
N TYR A 26 11.51 7.53 0.61
CA TYR A 26 11.88 6.57 1.65
C TYR A 26 13.29 6.02 1.42
N ALA A 27 13.61 5.60 0.19
CA ALA A 27 14.94 5.09 -0.14
C ALA A 27 16.02 6.14 0.15
N ALA A 28 15.81 7.42 -0.21
CA ALA A 28 16.75 8.50 0.05
C ALA A 28 16.90 8.81 1.55
N CYS A 29 15.81 8.75 2.31
CA CYS A 29 15.82 8.90 3.77
C CYS A 29 16.62 7.76 4.41
N ASN A 30 16.32 6.54 4.03
CA ASN A 30 16.94 5.33 4.57
C ASN A 30 18.45 5.27 4.32
N GLN A 31 18.94 5.77 3.16
CA GLN A 31 20.38 5.87 2.85
C GLN A 31 21.13 6.82 3.78
N LYS A 32 20.46 7.81 4.36
CA LYS A 32 21.03 8.80 5.28
C LYS A 32 20.89 8.43 6.75
N ALA A 33 20.05 7.45 7.05
CA ALA A 33 19.81 6.98 8.40
C ALA A 33 21.07 6.33 8.98
N VAL A 34 21.41 6.70 10.21
CA VAL A 34 22.61 6.21 10.93
C VAL A 34 22.24 5.27 12.06
N ALA A 35 21.08 5.48 12.67
CA ALA A 35 20.61 4.72 13.82
C ALA A 35 19.14 4.30 13.66
N GLN A 36 18.69 3.35 14.49
CA GLN A 36 17.32 2.85 14.47
C GLN A 36 16.25 3.96 14.59
N PRO A 37 16.40 5.00 15.42
CA PRO A 37 15.44 6.11 15.45
C PRO A 37 15.27 6.82 14.11
N ASP A 38 16.35 6.96 13.32
CA ASP A 38 16.30 7.58 12.00
C ASP A 38 15.50 6.70 11.02
N LEU A 39 15.75 5.38 11.05
CA LEU A 39 15.01 4.40 10.25
C LEU A 39 13.53 4.40 10.59
N ASN A 40 13.21 4.46 11.89
CA ASN A 40 11.82 4.57 12.37
C ASN A 40 11.14 5.85 11.86
N ALA A 41 11.87 6.98 11.83
CA ALA A 41 11.38 8.25 11.32
C ALA A 41 11.10 8.17 9.81
N CYS A 42 12.05 7.64 9.01
CA CYS A 42 11.87 7.44 7.58
C CYS A 42 10.64 6.58 7.26
N ALA A 43 10.43 5.49 7.99
CA ALA A 43 9.28 4.61 7.80
C ALA A 43 7.94 5.29 8.14
N ARG A 44 7.90 6.10 9.20
CA ARG A 44 6.69 6.89 9.55
C ARG A 44 6.36 7.93 8.49
N GLU A 45 7.37 8.62 7.96
CA GLU A 45 7.18 9.58 6.87
C GLU A 45 6.66 8.89 5.60
N GLU A 46 7.15 7.69 5.29
CA GLU A 46 6.64 6.90 4.19
C GLU A 46 5.17 6.54 4.38
N ALA A 47 4.79 6.04 5.55
CA ALA A 47 3.40 5.73 5.87
C ALA A 47 2.50 6.97 5.75
N ALA A 48 2.97 8.13 6.21
CA ALA A 48 2.23 9.40 6.12
C ALA A 48 2.04 9.86 4.67
N ARG A 49 3.05 9.70 3.79
CA ARG A 49 2.92 10.02 2.35
C ARG A 49 1.87 9.14 1.67
N VAL A 50 1.91 7.85 1.95
CA VAL A 50 0.94 6.90 1.37
C VAL A 50 -0.46 7.15 1.89
N ASP A 51 -0.62 7.51 3.17
CA ASP A 51 -1.92 7.91 3.74
C ASP A 51 -2.47 9.19 3.07
N ALA A 52 -1.61 10.17 2.80
CA ALA A 52 -2.01 11.36 2.07
C ALA A 52 -2.48 11.03 0.64
N GLU A 53 -1.83 10.11 -0.06
CA GLU A 53 -2.29 9.62 -1.38
C GLU A 53 -3.64 8.93 -1.28
N LEU A 54 -3.84 8.07 -0.28
CA LEU A 54 -5.14 7.42 -0.02
C LEU A 54 -6.26 8.44 0.10
N ASN A 55 -6.04 9.47 0.94
CA ASN A 55 -7.02 10.52 1.18
C ASN A 55 -7.34 11.31 -0.10
N GLN A 56 -6.36 11.55 -0.97
CA GLN A 56 -6.58 12.20 -2.27
C GLN A 56 -7.45 11.35 -3.19
N VAL A 57 -7.14 10.07 -3.34
CA VAL A 57 -7.92 9.14 -4.20
C VAL A 57 -9.32 8.96 -3.64
N TYR A 58 -9.48 8.84 -2.33
CA TYR A 58 -10.79 8.75 -1.68
C TYR A 58 -11.64 9.99 -1.91
N ALA A 59 -11.06 11.18 -1.80
CA ALA A 59 -11.76 12.44 -2.08
C ALA A 59 -12.20 12.53 -3.56
N GLN A 60 -11.36 12.09 -4.50
CA GLN A 60 -11.70 12.02 -5.93
C GLN A 60 -12.86 11.05 -6.18
N LEU A 61 -12.85 9.89 -5.53
CA LEU A 61 -13.92 8.89 -5.64
C LEU A 61 -15.25 9.44 -5.11
N LEU A 62 -15.27 10.08 -3.95
CA LEU A 62 -16.47 10.71 -3.41
C LEU A 62 -16.99 11.82 -4.34
N LYS A 63 -16.10 12.59 -4.96
CA LYS A 63 -16.47 13.63 -5.93
C LYS A 63 -17.06 13.01 -7.20
N ALA A 64 -16.52 11.91 -7.69
CA ALA A 64 -17.01 11.22 -8.88
C ALA A 64 -18.41 10.62 -8.64
N ALA A 65 -18.67 10.10 -7.43
CA ALA A 65 -19.94 9.48 -7.05
C ALA A 65 -20.99 10.48 -6.49
N LYS A 66 -20.69 11.79 -6.45
CA LYS A 66 -21.48 12.81 -5.71
C LYS A 66 -22.98 12.87 -6.04
N ASP A 67 -23.36 12.50 -7.26
CA ASP A 67 -24.74 12.58 -7.75
C ASP A 67 -25.55 11.31 -7.41
N ASP A 68 -24.91 10.29 -6.79
CA ASP A 68 -25.52 9.08 -6.26
C ASP A 68 -25.29 8.97 -4.74
N PRO A 69 -26.25 9.42 -3.91
CA PRO A 69 -26.12 9.39 -2.45
C PRO A 69 -25.95 7.97 -1.87
N ASP A 70 -26.55 6.96 -2.49
CA ASP A 70 -26.42 5.56 -2.06
C ASP A 70 -25.02 5.03 -2.35
N ALA A 71 -24.44 5.34 -3.50
CA ALA A 71 -23.06 5.03 -3.81
C ALA A 71 -22.10 5.71 -2.82
N VAL A 72 -22.28 7.00 -2.55
CA VAL A 72 -21.47 7.73 -1.56
C VAL A 72 -21.53 7.07 -0.18
N ALA A 73 -22.72 6.67 0.27
CA ALA A 73 -22.88 6.00 1.57
C ALA A 73 -22.14 4.66 1.62
N LYS A 74 -22.21 3.85 0.55
CA LYS A 74 -21.54 2.56 0.44
C LYS A 74 -20.01 2.69 0.34
N ILE A 75 -19.51 3.69 -0.39
CA ILE A 75 -18.07 3.99 -0.46
C ILE A 75 -17.55 4.37 0.92
N LYS A 76 -18.24 5.23 1.65
CA LYS A 76 -17.85 5.61 3.03
C LYS A 76 -17.87 4.42 3.98
N ALA A 77 -18.86 3.54 3.87
CA ALA A 77 -18.94 2.33 4.69
C ALA A 77 -17.79 1.36 4.38
N ALA A 78 -17.44 1.19 3.11
CA ALA A 78 -16.33 0.33 2.69
C ALA A 78 -14.98 0.85 3.22
N GLU A 79 -14.72 2.16 3.12
CA GLU A 79 -13.50 2.75 3.64
C GLU A 79 -13.39 2.63 5.16
N LYS A 80 -14.47 2.86 5.88
CA LYS A 80 -14.53 2.63 7.33
C LYS A 80 -14.23 1.18 7.71
N ALA A 81 -14.80 0.21 6.98
CA ALA A 81 -14.56 -1.21 7.19
C ALA A 81 -13.09 -1.58 6.91
N TRP A 82 -12.48 -0.98 5.88
CA TRP A 82 -11.08 -1.18 5.58
C TRP A 82 -10.16 -0.66 6.71
N VAL A 83 -10.43 0.51 7.28
CA VAL A 83 -9.64 1.04 8.42
C VAL A 83 -9.69 0.06 9.60
N VAL A 84 -10.87 -0.47 9.92
CA VAL A 84 -11.03 -1.48 10.99
C VAL A 84 -10.24 -2.75 10.67
N TYR A 85 -10.31 -3.22 9.42
CA TYR A 85 -9.54 -4.38 8.97
C TYR A 85 -8.03 -4.14 9.08
N ARG A 86 -7.53 -2.99 8.59
CA ARG A 86 -6.11 -2.62 8.65
C ARG A 86 -5.59 -2.68 10.09
N ASP A 87 -6.30 -2.01 11.00
CA ASP A 87 -5.87 -1.93 12.40
C ASP A 87 -5.90 -3.30 13.08
N ALA A 88 -6.93 -4.11 12.83
CA ALA A 88 -7.00 -5.49 13.31
C ALA A 88 -5.89 -6.38 12.73
N TYR A 89 -5.52 -6.17 11.46
CA TYR A 89 -4.43 -6.91 10.84
C TYR A 89 -3.08 -6.57 11.49
N LEU A 90 -2.82 -5.30 11.78
CA LEU A 90 -1.59 -4.86 12.47
C LEU A 90 -1.50 -5.47 13.88
N GLU A 91 -2.60 -5.51 14.63
CA GLU A 91 -2.66 -6.18 15.93
C GLU A 91 -2.45 -7.70 15.84
N ALA A 92 -2.95 -8.34 14.79
CA ALA A 92 -2.73 -9.77 14.54
C ALA A 92 -1.27 -10.10 14.18
N MET A 93 -0.59 -9.18 13.47
CA MET A 93 0.84 -9.32 13.15
C MET A 93 1.74 -9.09 14.36
N TYR A 94 1.34 -8.22 15.27
CA TYR A 94 2.09 -7.84 16.46
C TYR A 94 1.22 -7.96 17.73
N PRO A 95 0.88 -9.18 18.18
CA PRO A 95 -0.13 -9.40 19.22
C PRO A 95 0.35 -9.12 20.64
N ALA A 96 1.65 -8.89 20.88
CA ALA A 96 2.18 -8.66 22.22
C ALA A 96 1.62 -7.37 22.84
N LYS A 97 1.35 -7.39 24.15
CA LYS A 97 0.90 -6.19 24.89
C LYS A 97 1.96 -5.11 24.95
N ASP A 98 3.18 -5.50 25.29
CA ASP A 98 4.36 -4.63 25.24
C ASP A 98 5.14 -4.92 23.95
N LYS A 99 4.79 -4.18 22.92
CA LYS A 99 5.33 -4.40 21.56
C LYS A 99 6.82 -4.08 21.49
N GLN A 100 7.28 -3.09 22.23
CA GLN A 100 8.69 -2.70 22.24
C GLN A 100 9.56 -3.71 22.97
N ALA A 101 9.09 -4.25 24.08
CA ALA A 101 9.81 -5.30 24.82
C ALA A 101 9.89 -6.61 24.01
N GLU A 102 8.83 -6.96 23.25
CA GLU A 102 8.78 -8.21 22.49
C GLU A 102 9.49 -8.10 21.13
N TYR A 103 9.28 -6.98 20.39
CA TYR A 103 9.74 -6.84 19.00
C TYR A 103 10.94 -5.90 18.83
N GLY A 104 11.42 -5.29 19.92
CA GLY A 104 12.61 -4.43 19.90
C GLY A 104 12.39 -3.03 19.34
N SER A 105 13.49 -2.32 19.14
CA SER A 105 13.49 -0.91 18.68
C SER A 105 13.08 -0.72 17.23
N GLU A 106 13.14 -1.78 16.40
CA GLU A 106 12.74 -1.79 14.99
C GLU A 106 11.25 -1.94 14.77
N TYR A 107 10.48 -2.31 15.81
CA TYR A 107 9.03 -2.48 15.71
C TYR A 107 8.33 -1.27 15.05
N LEU A 108 8.72 -0.04 15.41
CA LEU A 108 8.11 1.17 14.85
C LEU A 108 8.37 1.33 13.35
N MET A 109 9.54 0.90 12.86
CA MET A 109 9.84 0.86 11.44
C MET A 109 8.98 -0.19 10.73
N GLU A 110 8.95 -1.40 11.25
CA GLU A 110 8.23 -2.53 10.64
C GLU A 110 6.72 -2.25 10.55
N VAL A 111 6.09 -1.81 11.64
CA VAL A 111 4.65 -1.52 11.64
C VAL A 111 4.30 -0.37 10.71
N SER A 112 5.17 0.65 10.59
CA SER A 112 4.96 1.78 9.66
C SER A 112 5.04 1.32 8.20
N LEU A 113 6.03 0.49 7.84
CA LEU A 113 6.15 -0.06 6.50
C LEU A 113 5.01 -1.01 6.15
N LEU A 114 4.58 -1.83 7.10
CA LEU A 114 3.41 -2.69 6.90
C LEU A 114 2.13 -1.87 6.70
N THR A 115 1.95 -0.80 7.48
CA THR A 115 0.84 0.15 7.29
C THR A 115 0.87 0.75 5.90
N ALA A 116 2.02 1.26 5.44
CA ALA A 116 2.17 1.80 4.09
C ALA A 116 1.83 0.76 3.01
N LYS A 117 2.27 -0.48 3.18
CA LYS A 117 1.97 -1.58 2.25
C LYS A 117 0.47 -1.89 2.16
N LEU A 118 -0.22 -1.96 3.29
CA LEU A 118 -1.69 -2.18 3.32
C LEU A 118 -2.43 -1.01 2.69
N THR A 119 -2.00 0.22 2.98
CA THR A 119 -2.59 1.44 2.43
C THR A 119 -2.43 1.53 0.91
N ARG A 120 -1.27 1.15 0.34
CA ARG A 120 -1.09 1.08 -1.12
C ARG A 120 -2.05 0.12 -1.80
N ARG A 121 -2.32 -1.04 -1.17
CA ARG A 121 -3.32 -1.98 -1.70
C ARG A 121 -4.72 -1.38 -1.71
N GLN A 122 -5.07 -0.63 -0.68
CA GLN A 122 -6.34 0.08 -0.62
C GLN A 122 -6.43 1.18 -1.67
N ILE A 123 -5.37 1.94 -1.90
CA ILE A 123 -5.30 2.94 -2.97
C ILE A 123 -5.64 2.30 -4.32
N GLU A 124 -5.06 1.15 -4.64
CA GLU A 124 -5.35 0.45 -5.91
C GLU A 124 -6.83 -0.02 -5.97
N ALA A 125 -7.39 -0.49 -4.85
CA ALA A 125 -8.81 -0.82 -4.78
C ALA A 125 -9.71 0.40 -5.01
N LEU A 126 -9.40 1.54 -4.41
CA LEU A 126 -10.14 2.80 -4.61
C LEU A 126 -10.00 3.35 -6.04
N LYS A 127 -8.81 3.23 -6.65
CA LYS A 127 -8.60 3.59 -8.06
C LYS A 127 -9.46 2.74 -8.99
N GLY A 128 -9.61 1.45 -8.70
CA GLY A 128 -10.52 0.56 -9.42
C GLY A 128 -11.99 1.01 -9.35
N LEU A 129 -12.45 1.40 -8.15
CA LEU A 129 -13.79 1.98 -7.98
C LEU A 129 -13.93 3.32 -8.73
N LEU A 130 -12.91 4.19 -8.62
CA LEU A 130 -12.92 5.50 -9.29
C LEU A 130 -13.10 5.37 -10.81
N GLN A 131 -12.49 4.37 -11.44
CA GLN A 131 -12.67 4.11 -12.87
C GLN A 131 -14.13 3.82 -13.23
N GLN A 132 -14.89 3.12 -12.38
CA GLN A 132 -16.31 2.82 -12.63
C GLN A 132 -17.21 4.06 -12.55
N TYR A 133 -16.86 5.04 -11.70
CA TYR A 133 -17.64 6.28 -11.53
C TYR A 133 -17.18 7.41 -12.47
N SER A 134 -16.09 7.23 -13.20
CA SER A 134 -15.52 8.24 -14.11
C SER A 134 -15.79 7.94 -15.59
N SER A 135 -16.56 6.88 -15.88
CA SER A 135 -16.86 6.39 -17.25
C SER A 135 -18.07 7.08 -17.85
#